data_8a81ddb749caafc5d0dcebf16c3d486f
#
_entry.id   8a81ddb749caafc5d0dcebf16c3d486f
#
_cell.length_a   1.000
_cell.length_b   1.000
_cell.length_c   1.000
_cell.angle_alpha   90.00
_cell.angle_beta   90.00
_cell.angle_gamma   90.00
#
_symmetry.space_group_name_H-M   'P 1'
#
loop_
_entity.id
_entity.type
_entity.pdbx_description
1 polymer ?
#
loop_
_entity_poly.entity_id
_entity_poly.type
_entity_poly.pdbx_seq_one_letter_code
_entity_poly.pdbx_strand_id
1 'polypeptide(L)'
;GARIELPMDIIHEADKLGYYAVWSAEAYGSDAVTPLAWIGAQTKNIHLGTAIMQMPGRTPANTAMTAMTLDQLSGGRMLLGLGLSGPQVVEGWHGVSYGKPLVKTREYVAIVRKIFERKEPVVHEGEHYRIPYAGDDATGLGKPLKSIIHGRADLPIYLASIGPKNVTLTAEIADGWLPIFFSPNAYDVAYKPYIEEGFALAGNGKSIANFDIAPTVAVVLDDDLETAFNQVKPMLALYIGGMGARGKNFYFDLACRYGFEEAAVKIQDLYLAGDKGEAMMAVPNELVDEVALCGSRERIKDRLQIWKNSPITTLNIPALDINVVRMMAELVL
;
A
#
# COMPACT_ATOMS: atom_id res chain seq x y z
N GLY A 1 -10.59 -9.18 -23.77
CA GLY A 1 -10.52 -9.05 -22.32
C GLY A 1 -9.17 -8.49 -21.90
N ALA A 2 -9.09 -8.00 -20.68
CA ALA A 2 -7.82 -7.51 -20.14
C ALA A 2 -6.79 -8.65 -20.06
N ARG A 3 -5.58 -8.38 -20.50
CA ARG A 3 -4.43 -9.28 -20.38
C ARG A 3 -3.44 -8.68 -19.40
N ILE A 4 -2.69 -9.51 -18.71
CA ILE A 4 -1.59 -9.08 -17.89
C ILE A 4 -0.38 -8.91 -18.80
N GLU A 5 0.11 -7.68 -18.88
CA GLU A 5 1.37 -7.33 -19.55
C GLU A 5 2.23 -6.58 -18.53
N LEU A 6 3.44 -7.08 -18.31
CA LEU A 6 4.39 -6.40 -17.43
C LEU A 6 5.27 -5.50 -18.30
N PRO A 7 5.43 -4.20 -17.95
CA PRO A 7 6.29 -3.28 -18.68
C PRO A 7 7.77 -3.56 -18.38
N MET A 8 8.27 -4.73 -18.83
CA MET A 8 9.59 -5.23 -18.47
C MET A 8 10.73 -4.32 -18.95
N ASP A 9 10.56 -3.60 -20.04
CA ASP A 9 11.49 -2.57 -20.52
C ASP A 9 11.64 -1.43 -19.52
N ILE A 10 10.53 -0.93 -18.98
CA ILE A 10 10.53 0.11 -17.94
C ILE A 10 11.13 -0.43 -16.63
N ILE A 11 10.79 -1.66 -16.25
CA ILE A 11 11.30 -2.29 -15.01
C ILE A 11 12.81 -2.52 -15.11
N HIS A 12 13.31 -2.99 -16.24
CA HIS A 12 14.74 -3.14 -16.46
C HIS A 12 15.49 -1.80 -16.45
N GLU A 13 14.87 -0.76 -17.01
CA GLU A 13 15.44 0.59 -16.97
C GLU A 13 15.47 1.12 -15.52
N ALA A 14 14.40 0.89 -14.75
CA ALA A 14 14.36 1.26 -13.33
C ALA A 14 15.42 0.55 -12.49
N ASP A 15 15.61 -0.78 -12.69
CA ASP A 15 16.67 -1.55 -12.03
C ASP A 15 18.06 -1.00 -12.35
N LYS A 16 18.29 -0.61 -13.62
CA LYS A 16 19.55 -0.02 -14.09
C LYS A 16 19.78 1.40 -13.55
N LEU A 17 18.73 2.20 -13.44
CA LEU A 17 18.79 3.57 -12.93
C LEU A 17 18.95 3.66 -11.41
N GLY A 18 18.80 2.54 -10.68
CA GLY A 18 18.96 2.49 -9.23
C GLY A 18 17.69 2.75 -8.43
N TYR A 19 16.52 2.56 -9.03
CA TYR A 19 15.27 2.59 -8.27
C TYR A 19 15.29 1.56 -7.14
N TYR A 20 14.79 1.97 -5.97
CA TYR A 20 14.81 1.14 -4.78
C TYR A 20 13.96 -0.11 -4.90
N ALA A 21 12.70 0.02 -5.35
CA ALA A 21 11.77 -1.09 -5.41
C ALA A 21 10.80 -1.02 -6.61
N VAL A 22 10.34 -2.19 -7.05
CA VAL A 22 9.16 -2.36 -7.90
C VAL A 22 8.05 -2.97 -7.07
N TRP A 23 6.84 -2.40 -7.18
CA TRP A 23 5.69 -2.82 -6.41
C TRP A 23 4.60 -3.42 -7.29
N SER A 24 4.03 -4.54 -6.86
CA SER A 24 2.89 -5.18 -7.51
C SER A 24 1.66 -5.16 -6.61
N ALA A 25 0.52 -4.84 -7.19
CA ALA A 25 -0.76 -4.74 -6.48
C ALA A 25 -1.65 -5.97 -6.72
N GLU A 26 -2.55 -6.19 -5.78
CA GLU A 26 -3.56 -7.25 -5.83
C GLU A 26 -4.94 -6.67 -5.51
N ALA A 27 -5.92 -7.04 -6.33
CA ALA A 27 -7.33 -6.77 -6.07
C ALA A 27 -8.15 -8.01 -6.44
N TYR A 28 -9.03 -7.93 -7.42
CA TYR A 28 -9.78 -9.08 -7.99
C TYR A 28 -9.36 -9.32 -9.46
N GLY A 29 -8.09 -9.24 -9.72
CA GLY A 29 -7.46 -9.46 -11.02
C GLY A 29 -6.20 -10.33 -10.88
N SER A 30 -5.01 -9.75 -11.10
CA SER A 30 -3.74 -10.44 -10.86
C SER A 30 -3.45 -10.57 -9.37
N ASP A 31 -2.79 -11.67 -8.96
CA ASP A 31 -2.14 -11.72 -7.66
C ASP A 31 -0.88 -10.85 -7.63
N ALA A 32 -0.42 -10.48 -6.44
CA ALA A 32 0.72 -9.58 -6.29
C ALA A 32 2.08 -10.29 -6.40
N VAL A 33 2.15 -11.60 -6.17
CA VAL A 33 3.41 -12.33 -6.00
C VAL A 33 3.94 -12.89 -7.30
N THR A 34 3.07 -13.46 -8.14
CA THR A 34 3.46 -14.07 -9.41
C THR A 34 4.19 -13.08 -10.34
N PRO A 35 3.71 -11.83 -10.52
CA PRO A 35 4.47 -10.81 -11.24
C PRO A 35 5.83 -10.51 -10.63
N LEU A 36 5.93 -10.42 -9.30
CA LEU A 36 7.19 -10.15 -8.62
C LEU A 36 8.20 -11.29 -8.76
N ALA A 37 7.75 -12.55 -8.73
CA ALA A 37 8.61 -13.68 -8.97
C ALA A 37 9.18 -13.66 -10.40
N TRP A 38 8.35 -13.29 -11.39
CA TRP A 38 8.77 -13.13 -12.78
C TRP A 38 9.77 -11.99 -12.96
N ILE A 39 9.51 -10.83 -12.34
CA ILE A 39 10.41 -9.67 -12.35
C ILE A 39 11.71 -10.00 -11.63
N GLY A 40 11.64 -10.63 -10.47
CA GLY A 40 12.79 -10.96 -9.65
C GLY A 40 13.80 -11.89 -10.33
N ALA A 41 13.31 -12.80 -11.18
CA ALA A 41 14.16 -13.68 -12.00
C ALA A 41 14.90 -12.92 -13.13
N GLN A 42 14.47 -11.72 -13.48
CA GLN A 42 14.99 -10.93 -14.61
C GLN A 42 15.67 -9.63 -14.20
N THR A 43 15.69 -9.31 -12.89
CA THR A 43 16.33 -8.12 -12.31
C THR A 43 17.37 -8.51 -11.27
N LYS A 44 18.28 -7.59 -10.91
CA LYS A 44 19.40 -7.90 -10.01
C LYS A 44 19.40 -7.10 -8.72
N ASN A 45 19.00 -5.82 -8.77
CA ASN A 45 19.19 -4.87 -7.66
C ASN A 45 17.87 -4.44 -7.05
N ILE A 46 16.85 -4.15 -7.88
CA ILE A 46 15.58 -3.58 -7.46
C ILE A 46 14.86 -4.52 -6.49
N HIS A 47 14.37 -3.99 -5.38
CA HIS A 47 13.57 -4.74 -4.41
C HIS A 47 12.19 -5.09 -5.00
N LEU A 48 11.58 -6.13 -4.46
CA LEU A 48 10.33 -6.71 -4.93
C LEU A 48 9.26 -6.52 -3.85
N GLY A 49 8.39 -5.54 -4.02
CA GLY A 49 7.40 -5.18 -3.02
C GLY A 49 5.97 -5.53 -3.42
N THR A 50 5.18 -6.01 -2.48
CA THR A 50 3.72 -6.07 -2.67
C THR A 50 3.07 -4.79 -2.17
N ALA A 51 2.24 -4.14 -2.99
CA ALA A 51 1.50 -2.93 -2.62
C ALA A 51 0.04 -2.97 -3.12
N ILE A 52 -0.73 -3.85 -2.61
CA ILE A 52 -0.53 -4.72 -1.45
C ILE A 52 -0.85 -6.17 -1.79
N MET A 53 -0.36 -7.12 -0.98
CA MET A 53 -0.91 -8.46 -0.91
C MET A 53 -2.12 -8.45 0.04
N GLN A 54 -3.25 -8.99 -0.40
CA GLN A 54 -4.48 -9.00 0.39
C GLN A 54 -4.45 -10.07 1.49
N MET A 55 -4.53 -9.66 2.74
CA MET A 55 -4.58 -10.58 3.89
C MET A 55 -5.76 -11.57 3.82
N PRO A 56 -6.99 -11.17 3.41
CA PRO A 56 -8.11 -12.10 3.33
C PRO A 56 -7.95 -13.25 2.34
N GLY A 57 -7.10 -13.06 1.33
CA GLY A 57 -6.85 -14.09 0.30
C GLY A 57 -5.89 -15.20 0.74
N ARG A 58 -5.21 -15.06 1.88
CA ARG A 58 -4.18 -16.01 2.33
C ARG A 58 -4.17 -16.15 3.86
N THR A 59 -3.76 -17.33 4.34
CA THR A 59 -3.45 -17.48 5.76
C THR A 59 -2.13 -16.77 6.10
N PRO A 60 -1.92 -16.34 7.36
CA PRO A 60 -0.64 -15.75 7.78
C PRO A 60 0.56 -16.67 7.51
N ALA A 61 0.37 -17.97 7.69
CA ALA A 61 1.42 -18.96 7.43
C ALA A 61 1.77 -19.04 5.93
N ASN A 62 0.77 -19.06 5.04
CA ASN A 62 1.02 -19.04 3.59
C ASN A 62 1.72 -17.75 3.17
N THR A 63 1.31 -16.60 3.67
CA THR A 63 1.96 -15.31 3.40
C THR A 63 3.43 -15.31 3.83
N ALA A 64 3.72 -15.79 5.03
CA ALA A 64 5.09 -15.88 5.51
C ALA A 64 5.96 -16.82 4.64
N MET A 65 5.43 -17.99 4.30
CA MET A 65 6.12 -18.92 3.40
C MET A 65 6.42 -18.29 2.04
N THR A 66 5.43 -17.61 1.45
CA THR A 66 5.56 -16.93 0.16
C THR A 66 6.62 -15.83 0.21
N ALA A 67 6.55 -14.96 1.21
CA ALA A 67 7.51 -13.86 1.38
C ALA A 67 8.95 -14.37 1.59
N MET A 68 9.14 -15.35 2.46
CA MET A 68 10.45 -15.97 2.70
C MET A 68 11.01 -16.67 1.46
N THR A 69 10.16 -17.32 0.67
CA THR A 69 10.56 -17.99 -0.57
C THR A 69 11.04 -16.96 -1.59
N LEU A 70 10.25 -15.92 -1.83
CA LEU A 70 10.63 -14.86 -2.78
C LEU A 70 11.87 -14.09 -2.33
N ASP A 71 11.99 -13.84 -1.02
CA ASP A 71 13.17 -13.21 -0.43
C ASP A 71 14.44 -14.02 -0.72
N GLN A 72 14.43 -15.33 -0.47
CA GLN A 72 15.58 -16.20 -0.73
C GLN A 72 15.90 -16.32 -2.23
N LEU A 73 14.90 -16.52 -3.07
CA LEU A 73 15.08 -16.61 -4.52
C LEU A 73 15.63 -15.32 -5.14
N SER A 74 15.29 -14.19 -4.57
CA SER A 74 15.74 -12.88 -5.03
C SER A 74 17.03 -12.38 -4.36
N GLY A 75 17.61 -13.12 -3.42
CA GLY A 75 18.80 -12.69 -2.69
C GLY A 75 18.55 -11.60 -1.67
N GLY A 76 17.42 -11.65 -0.94
CA GLY A 76 17.11 -10.74 0.14
C GLY A 76 16.38 -9.46 -0.30
N ARG A 77 15.72 -9.44 -1.47
CA ARG A 77 15.09 -8.26 -2.05
C ARG A 77 13.58 -8.12 -1.78
N MET A 78 12.96 -9.00 -0.99
CA MET A 78 11.52 -8.95 -0.74
C MET A 78 11.12 -7.87 0.29
N LEU A 79 10.07 -7.11 -0.04
CA LEU A 79 9.35 -6.17 0.82
C LEU A 79 7.89 -6.61 0.91
N LEU A 80 7.42 -6.99 2.11
CA LEU A 80 6.07 -7.53 2.28
C LEU A 80 5.08 -6.42 2.62
N GLY A 81 4.38 -5.90 1.61
CA GLY A 81 3.28 -4.96 1.81
C GLY A 81 1.93 -5.67 1.90
N LEU A 82 1.20 -5.43 2.98
CA LEU A 82 -0.07 -6.08 3.30
C LEU A 82 -1.21 -5.07 3.39
N GLY A 83 -2.43 -5.52 3.08
CA GLY A 83 -3.62 -4.71 3.21
C GLY A 83 -4.88 -5.53 3.48
N LEU A 84 -5.87 -4.85 4.06
CA LEU A 84 -7.15 -5.45 4.44
C LEU A 84 -8.09 -5.64 3.26
N SER A 85 -7.98 -4.79 2.23
CA SER A 85 -9.02 -4.59 1.22
C SER A 85 -10.35 -4.05 1.79
N GLY A 86 -11.33 -3.78 0.94
CA GLY A 86 -12.66 -3.34 1.37
C GLY A 86 -13.61 -4.51 1.60
N PRO A 87 -14.70 -4.31 2.38
CA PRO A 87 -15.66 -5.38 2.66
C PRO A 87 -16.26 -5.99 1.39
N GLN A 88 -16.43 -5.21 0.33
CA GLN A 88 -16.96 -5.71 -0.96
C GLN A 88 -16.06 -6.78 -1.57
N VAL A 89 -14.74 -6.65 -1.45
CA VAL A 89 -13.78 -7.63 -1.96
C VAL A 89 -13.62 -8.78 -0.97
N VAL A 90 -13.54 -8.49 0.33
CA VAL A 90 -13.35 -9.51 1.37
C VAL A 90 -14.54 -10.49 1.40
N GLU A 91 -15.74 -9.97 1.43
CA GLU A 91 -16.95 -10.79 1.52
C GLU A 91 -17.44 -11.26 0.13
N GLY A 92 -17.38 -10.36 -0.88
CA GLY A 92 -17.90 -10.65 -2.21
C GLY A 92 -16.98 -11.47 -3.10
N TRP A 93 -15.66 -11.37 -2.94
CA TRP A 93 -14.68 -12.09 -3.76
C TRP A 93 -14.00 -13.23 -3.02
N HIS A 94 -13.52 -12.99 -1.81
CA HIS A 94 -12.85 -14.01 -1.01
C HIS A 94 -13.80 -14.89 -0.21
N GLY A 95 -15.07 -14.49 -0.04
CA GLY A 95 -16.09 -15.28 0.67
C GLY A 95 -15.80 -15.45 2.16
N VAL A 96 -15.08 -14.52 2.79
CA VAL A 96 -14.74 -14.56 4.21
C VAL A 96 -15.27 -13.32 4.93
N SER A 97 -15.52 -13.46 6.24
CA SER A 97 -16.02 -12.34 7.04
C SER A 97 -15.02 -11.20 7.12
N TYR A 98 -15.49 -9.97 6.95
CA TYR A 98 -14.69 -8.77 7.18
C TYR A 98 -14.30 -8.62 8.65
N GLY A 99 -15.23 -8.84 9.57
CA GLY A 99 -15.03 -8.90 11.01
C GLY A 99 -14.48 -7.61 11.62
N LYS A 100 -13.53 -7.76 12.56
CA LYS A 100 -12.82 -6.66 13.22
C LYS A 100 -11.45 -6.45 12.56
N PRO A 101 -11.35 -5.61 11.52
CA PRO A 101 -10.18 -5.57 10.64
C PRO A 101 -8.89 -5.20 11.37
N LEU A 102 -8.91 -4.31 12.36
CA LEU A 102 -7.70 -3.92 13.09
C LEU A 102 -7.15 -5.05 13.98
N VAL A 103 -8.05 -5.77 14.66
CA VAL A 103 -7.66 -6.95 15.48
C VAL A 103 -7.08 -8.02 14.57
N LYS A 104 -7.77 -8.30 13.45
CA LYS A 104 -7.33 -9.28 12.45
C LYS A 104 -5.94 -8.94 11.88
N THR A 105 -5.69 -7.67 11.57
CA THR A 105 -4.37 -7.22 11.08
C THR A 105 -3.28 -7.43 12.13
N ARG A 106 -3.53 -7.06 13.38
CA ARG A 106 -2.57 -7.23 14.48
C ARG A 106 -2.18 -8.69 14.65
N GLU A 107 -3.16 -9.57 14.72
CA GLU A 107 -2.92 -11.01 14.86
C GLU A 107 -2.17 -11.58 13.65
N TYR A 108 -2.58 -11.17 12.44
CA TYR A 108 -1.95 -11.62 11.20
C TYR A 108 -0.46 -11.27 11.16
N VAL A 109 -0.12 -10.00 11.40
CA VAL A 109 1.27 -9.53 11.41
C VAL A 109 2.07 -10.20 12.52
N ALA A 110 1.48 -10.38 13.71
CA ALA A 110 2.15 -11.07 14.82
C ALA A 110 2.50 -12.53 14.48
N ILE A 111 1.60 -13.25 13.78
CA ILE A 111 1.86 -14.63 13.35
C ILE A 111 2.96 -14.64 12.29
N VAL A 112 2.91 -13.74 11.29
CA VAL A 112 3.93 -13.64 10.23
C VAL A 112 5.31 -13.37 10.86
N ARG A 113 5.41 -12.43 11.81
CA ARG A 113 6.67 -12.15 12.54
C ARG A 113 7.19 -13.37 13.29
N LYS A 114 6.34 -14.10 14.04
CA LYS A 114 6.74 -15.35 14.71
C LYS A 114 7.33 -16.38 13.73
N ILE A 115 6.76 -16.48 12.53
CA ILE A 115 7.26 -17.40 11.51
C ILE A 115 8.63 -16.94 10.98
N PHE A 116 8.82 -15.65 10.71
CA PHE A 116 10.10 -15.07 10.28
C PHE A 116 11.19 -15.25 11.35
N GLU A 117 10.89 -14.94 12.61
CA GLU A 117 11.82 -15.11 13.72
C GLU A 117 12.24 -16.56 13.94
N ARG A 118 11.38 -17.52 13.65
CA ARG A 118 11.65 -18.94 13.74
C ARG A 118 12.27 -19.37 15.08
N LYS A 119 11.97 -18.69 16.19
CA LYS A 119 12.49 -19.02 17.52
C LYS A 119 11.95 -20.36 18.00
N GLU A 120 10.64 -20.57 17.90
CA GLU A 120 9.92 -21.74 18.37
C GLU A 120 8.78 -22.14 17.42
N PRO A 121 8.17 -23.33 17.59
CA PRO A 121 6.95 -23.69 16.86
C PRO A 121 5.85 -22.66 17.09
N VAL A 122 5.11 -22.34 16.02
CA VAL A 122 4.11 -21.25 16.06
C VAL A 122 2.90 -21.67 16.87
N VAL A 123 2.60 -20.86 17.89
CA VAL A 123 1.36 -20.90 18.67
C VAL A 123 0.75 -19.51 18.67
N HIS A 124 -0.55 -19.41 18.41
CA HIS A 124 -1.31 -18.18 18.50
C HIS A 124 -2.73 -18.44 18.98
N GLU A 125 -3.16 -17.73 20.01
CA GLU A 125 -4.51 -17.74 20.54
C GLU A 125 -5.08 -16.33 20.42
N GLY A 126 -5.88 -16.10 19.36
CA GLY A 126 -6.47 -14.82 19.05
C GLY A 126 -7.97 -14.91 18.81
N GLU A 127 -8.57 -13.78 18.52
CA GLU A 127 -10.00 -13.68 18.18
C GLU A 127 -10.27 -14.21 16.76
N HIS A 128 -9.35 -13.95 15.82
CA HIS A 128 -9.50 -14.30 14.40
C HIS A 128 -8.65 -15.48 13.98
N TYR A 129 -7.53 -15.71 14.66
CA TYR A 129 -6.61 -16.80 14.32
C TYR A 129 -6.29 -17.65 15.56
N ARG A 130 -6.38 -18.95 15.37
CA ARG A 130 -5.97 -19.94 16.38
C ARG A 130 -5.05 -20.96 15.72
N ILE A 131 -3.82 -21.04 16.20
CA ILE A 131 -2.79 -21.94 15.67
C ILE A 131 -2.12 -22.68 16.84
N PRO A 132 -2.17 -24.01 16.92
CA PRO A 132 -2.95 -24.93 16.06
C PRO A 132 -4.45 -24.68 16.13
N TYR A 133 -5.16 -25.04 15.06
CA TYR A 133 -6.62 -24.96 15.04
C TYR A 133 -7.24 -25.90 16.08
N ALA A 134 -8.20 -25.39 16.84
CA ALA A 134 -8.87 -26.11 17.92
C ALA A 134 -10.38 -25.78 17.97
N GLY A 135 -11.02 -25.67 16.80
CA GLY A 135 -12.49 -25.55 16.70
C GLY A 135 -13.19 -26.89 16.92
N ASP A 136 -14.53 -26.85 16.95
CA ASP A 136 -15.37 -28.02 17.24
C ASP A 136 -15.21 -29.13 16.20
N ASP A 137 -14.78 -28.78 14.96
CA ASP A 137 -14.52 -29.71 13.84
C ASP A 137 -13.02 -30.08 13.72
N ALA A 138 -12.19 -29.75 14.72
CA ALA A 138 -10.78 -30.09 14.72
C ALA A 138 -10.56 -31.61 14.83
N THR A 139 -9.61 -32.16 14.06
CA THR A 139 -9.25 -33.58 14.11
C THR A 139 -8.51 -33.96 15.40
N GLY A 140 -8.02 -33.00 16.18
CA GLY A 140 -7.15 -33.21 17.34
C GLY A 140 -5.71 -33.58 17.00
N LEU A 141 -5.35 -33.67 15.70
CA LEU A 141 -4.00 -34.03 15.23
C LEU A 141 -3.11 -32.80 14.98
N GLY A 142 -3.67 -31.59 15.03
CA GLY A 142 -2.93 -30.36 14.87
C GLY A 142 -1.88 -30.17 15.96
N LYS A 143 -0.66 -29.86 15.57
CA LYS A 143 0.43 -29.53 16.50
C LYS A 143 1.19 -28.31 16.04
N PRO A 144 1.80 -27.52 16.94
CA PRO A 144 2.63 -26.39 16.56
C PRO A 144 3.76 -26.83 15.59
N LEU A 145 3.93 -26.07 14.52
CA LEU A 145 4.96 -26.30 13.53
C LEU A 145 5.92 -25.11 13.46
N LYS A 146 7.13 -25.38 13.01
CA LYS A 146 8.18 -24.39 12.79
C LYS A 146 8.56 -24.41 11.32
N SER A 147 8.78 -23.24 10.70
CA SER A 147 9.20 -23.17 9.29
C SER A 147 10.43 -24.06 9.03
N ILE A 148 10.44 -24.80 7.93
CA ILE A 148 11.60 -25.61 7.50
C ILE A 148 12.70 -24.69 6.94
N ILE A 149 12.32 -23.65 6.18
CA ILE A 149 13.29 -22.72 5.62
C ILE A 149 13.70 -21.66 6.66
N HIS A 150 14.95 -21.22 6.56
CA HIS A 150 15.54 -20.21 7.42
C HIS A 150 15.56 -18.87 6.65
N GLY A 151 14.48 -18.10 6.76
CA GLY A 151 14.42 -16.72 6.25
C GLY A 151 15.09 -15.76 7.21
N ARG A 152 15.22 -14.50 6.80
CA ARG A 152 15.66 -13.42 7.68
C ARG A 152 14.49 -12.95 8.57
N ALA A 153 14.78 -12.75 9.84
CA ALA A 153 13.77 -12.34 10.82
C ALA A 153 13.31 -10.88 10.62
N ASP A 154 14.14 -10.07 10.00
CA ASP A 154 13.96 -8.63 9.74
C ASP A 154 13.36 -8.33 8.37
N LEU A 155 12.73 -9.32 7.69
CA LEU A 155 12.02 -9.08 6.44
C LEU A 155 10.98 -7.97 6.64
N PRO A 156 11.10 -6.82 5.91
CA PRO A 156 10.27 -5.67 6.17
C PRO A 156 8.78 -5.94 5.89
N ILE A 157 7.92 -5.50 6.80
CA ILE A 157 6.47 -5.55 6.64
C ILE A 157 5.94 -4.12 6.54
N TYR A 158 5.27 -3.83 5.44
CA TYR A 158 4.54 -2.59 5.21
C TYR A 158 3.05 -2.82 5.32
N LEU A 159 2.31 -1.83 5.81
CA LEU A 159 0.85 -1.86 5.83
C LEU A 159 0.28 -0.68 5.03
N ALA A 160 -0.74 -0.97 4.21
CA ALA A 160 -1.56 0.07 3.60
C ALA A 160 -2.70 0.46 4.55
N SER A 161 -2.79 1.73 4.89
CA SER A 161 -3.80 2.25 5.79
C SER A 161 -4.15 3.71 5.48
N ILE A 162 -5.41 4.09 5.76
CA ILE A 162 -5.95 5.41 5.43
C ILE A 162 -6.64 6.04 6.65
N GLY A 163 -7.50 5.27 7.33
CA GLY A 163 -8.21 5.75 8.51
C GLY A 163 -7.29 5.92 9.72
N PRO A 164 -7.54 6.90 10.59
CA PRO A 164 -6.71 7.23 11.75
C PRO A 164 -6.25 6.04 12.58
N LYS A 165 -7.19 5.23 13.08
CA LYS A 165 -6.88 4.04 13.89
C LYS A 165 -6.03 3.01 13.16
N ASN A 166 -6.18 2.89 11.83
CA ASN A 166 -5.37 1.96 11.05
C ASN A 166 -3.96 2.53 10.82
N VAL A 167 -3.81 3.84 10.69
CA VAL A 167 -2.49 4.52 10.62
C VAL A 167 -1.75 4.35 11.96
N THR A 168 -2.44 4.56 13.10
CA THR A 168 -1.87 4.28 14.44
C THR A 168 -1.39 2.83 14.55
N LEU A 169 -2.22 1.85 14.16
CA LEU A 169 -1.83 0.44 14.17
C LEU A 169 -0.64 0.16 13.26
N THR A 170 -0.62 0.75 12.05
CA THR A 170 0.49 0.60 11.10
C THR A 170 1.80 1.11 11.70
N ALA A 171 1.78 2.31 12.28
CA ALA A 171 2.95 2.88 12.94
C ALA A 171 3.41 2.06 14.15
N GLU A 172 2.49 1.38 14.84
CA GLU A 172 2.81 0.52 15.97
C GLU A 172 3.51 -0.79 15.54
N ILE A 173 2.98 -1.51 14.55
CA ILE A 173 3.36 -2.91 14.30
C ILE A 173 4.16 -3.17 13.02
N ALA A 174 4.19 -2.22 12.06
CA ALA A 174 4.85 -2.40 10.77
C ALA A 174 6.19 -1.67 10.70
N ASP A 175 7.03 -2.01 9.73
CA ASP A 175 8.31 -1.31 9.46
C ASP A 175 8.10 -0.14 8.51
N GLY A 176 7.00 -0.12 7.77
CA GLY A 176 6.65 0.96 6.85
C GLY A 176 5.16 1.07 6.59
N TRP A 177 4.81 2.17 5.94
CA TRP A 177 3.46 2.55 5.59
C TRP A 177 3.36 2.85 4.09
N LEU A 178 2.32 2.31 3.46
CA LEU A 178 1.99 2.51 2.04
C LEU A 178 0.72 3.36 1.92
N PRO A 179 0.78 4.68 2.08
CA PRO A 179 -0.37 5.54 1.86
C PRO A 179 -0.66 5.74 0.38
N ILE A 180 -1.93 5.96 0.07
CA ILE A 180 -2.38 6.46 -1.24
C ILE A 180 -2.98 7.86 -1.05
N PHE A 181 -2.86 8.71 -2.06
CA PHE A 181 -3.32 10.10 -2.02
C PHE A 181 -2.75 10.88 -0.83
N PHE A 182 -1.50 10.64 -0.53
CA PHE A 182 -0.79 11.36 0.54
C PHE A 182 -0.60 12.83 0.15
N SER A 183 -0.92 13.74 1.08
CA SER A 183 -0.60 15.16 0.96
C SER A 183 0.55 15.51 1.89
N PRO A 184 1.69 15.97 1.37
CA PRO A 184 2.79 16.45 2.20
C PRO A 184 2.42 17.66 3.06
N ASN A 185 1.59 18.55 2.52
CA ASN A 185 1.15 19.77 3.22
C ASN A 185 0.20 19.47 4.39
N ALA A 186 -0.65 18.43 4.25
CA ALA A 186 -1.60 18.04 5.29
C ALA A 186 -1.01 17.04 6.30
N TYR A 187 0.26 16.66 6.19
CA TYR A 187 0.86 15.62 7.04
C TYR A 187 0.68 15.88 8.52
N ASP A 188 1.00 17.08 8.99
CA ASP A 188 0.96 17.41 10.41
C ASP A 188 -0.45 17.30 11.02
N VAL A 189 -1.50 17.56 10.23
CA VAL A 189 -2.89 17.51 10.67
C VAL A 189 -3.52 16.13 10.41
N ALA A 190 -3.27 15.56 9.25
CA ALA A 190 -3.99 14.35 8.81
C ALA A 190 -3.38 13.04 9.31
N TYR A 191 -2.07 13.03 9.65
CA TYR A 191 -1.37 11.77 9.90
C TYR A 191 -0.44 11.76 11.11
N LYS A 192 0.32 12.81 11.34
CA LYS A 192 1.36 12.87 12.39
C LYS A 192 0.86 12.46 13.78
N PRO A 193 -0.28 12.95 14.29
CA PRO A 193 -0.76 12.57 15.62
C PRO A 193 -0.96 11.05 15.77
N TYR A 194 -1.46 10.40 14.71
CA TYR A 194 -1.72 8.96 14.70
C TYR A 194 -0.44 8.13 14.56
N ILE A 195 0.54 8.63 13.81
CA ILE A 195 1.84 7.99 13.67
C ILE A 195 2.61 8.07 14.99
N GLU A 196 2.65 9.24 15.64
CA GLU A 196 3.30 9.44 16.94
C GLU A 196 2.64 8.58 18.05
N GLU A 197 1.30 8.50 18.05
CA GLU A 197 0.58 7.59 18.94
C GLU A 197 0.99 6.12 18.71
N GLY A 198 1.07 5.69 17.45
CA GLY A 198 1.50 4.34 17.10
C GLY A 198 2.94 4.04 17.55
N PHE A 199 3.86 4.97 17.37
CA PHE A 199 5.24 4.83 17.88
C PHE A 199 5.30 4.74 19.40
N ALA A 200 4.49 5.53 20.12
CA ALA A 200 4.40 5.46 21.56
C ALA A 200 3.86 4.11 22.05
N LEU A 201 2.87 3.53 21.33
CA LEU A 201 2.33 2.20 21.63
C LEU A 201 3.34 1.08 21.34
N ALA A 202 4.13 1.20 20.27
CA ALA A 202 5.15 0.22 19.93
C ALA A 202 6.26 0.16 20.99
N GLY A 203 6.65 1.29 21.55
CA GLY A 203 7.81 1.37 22.43
C GLY A 203 9.13 1.04 21.70
N ASN A 204 10.12 0.56 22.43
CA ASN A 204 11.40 0.04 21.91
C ASN A 204 12.17 1.01 21.00
N GLY A 205 12.00 2.32 21.17
CA GLY A 205 12.69 3.34 20.37
C GLY A 205 12.15 3.50 18.96
N LYS A 206 10.95 3.00 18.65
CA LYS A 206 10.32 3.20 17.35
C LYS A 206 10.01 4.68 17.12
N SER A 207 10.36 5.17 15.95
CA SER A 207 10.25 6.58 15.59
C SER A 207 10.23 6.75 14.08
N ILE A 208 10.03 7.97 13.61
CA ILE A 208 10.10 8.33 12.20
C ILE A 208 11.45 7.99 11.55
N ALA A 209 12.52 7.95 12.31
CA ALA A 209 13.88 7.66 11.81
C ALA A 209 14.08 6.18 11.40
N ASN A 210 13.22 5.28 11.88
CA ASN A 210 13.27 3.85 11.56
C ASN A 210 11.93 3.31 11.03
N PHE A 211 11.16 4.18 10.38
CA PHE A 211 9.87 3.86 9.79
C PHE A 211 9.78 4.42 8.36
N ASP A 212 9.57 3.55 7.39
CA ASP A 212 9.48 3.95 5.99
C ASP A 212 8.07 4.47 5.66
N ILE A 213 7.96 5.67 5.09
CA ILE A 213 6.72 6.23 4.55
C ILE A 213 6.85 6.27 3.03
N ALA A 214 6.14 5.37 2.36
CA ALA A 214 6.26 5.10 0.93
C ALA A 214 4.93 5.34 0.17
N PRO A 215 4.51 6.60 -0.02
CA PRO A 215 3.30 6.92 -0.77
C PRO A 215 3.41 6.55 -2.25
N THR A 216 2.26 6.14 -2.82
CA THR A 216 2.11 6.08 -4.28
C THR A 216 1.61 7.42 -4.79
N VAL A 217 2.38 8.02 -5.72
CA VAL A 217 2.15 9.36 -6.24
C VAL A 217 2.04 9.30 -7.77
N ALA A 218 0.94 9.79 -8.31
CA ALA A 218 0.81 9.96 -9.76
C ALA A 218 1.79 11.04 -10.24
N VAL A 219 2.56 10.72 -11.27
CA VAL A 219 3.44 11.68 -11.95
C VAL A 219 3.00 11.78 -13.39
N VAL A 220 2.55 12.97 -13.80
CA VAL A 220 2.06 13.25 -15.15
C VAL A 220 2.87 14.38 -15.77
N LEU A 221 3.72 14.01 -16.72
CA LEU A 221 4.54 14.96 -17.48
C LEU A 221 3.75 15.47 -18.69
N ASP A 222 3.32 16.72 -18.65
CA ASP A 222 2.62 17.40 -19.72
C ASP A 222 2.82 18.92 -19.58
N ASP A 223 3.08 19.62 -20.68
CA ASP A 223 3.25 21.08 -20.66
C ASP A 223 1.91 21.82 -20.42
N ASP A 224 0.79 21.19 -20.81
CA ASP A 224 -0.55 21.67 -20.46
C ASP A 224 -0.98 21.10 -19.11
N LEU A 225 -0.95 21.98 -18.11
CA LEU A 225 -1.27 21.61 -16.73
C LEU A 225 -2.71 21.09 -16.54
N GLU A 226 -3.67 21.64 -17.27
CA GLU A 226 -5.06 21.19 -17.19
C GLU A 226 -5.21 19.77 -17.74
N THR A 227 -4.54 19.48 -18.86
CA THR A 227 -4.45 18.14 -19.42
C THR A 227 -3.80 17.17 -18.45
N ALA A 228 -2.72 17.58 -17.77
CA ALA A 228 -2.07 16.76 -16.75
C ALA A 228 -3.01 16.43 -15.57
N PHE A 229 -3.72 17.43 -15.04
CA PHE A 229 -4.68 17.23 -13.95
C PHE A 229 -5.82 16.31 -14.35
N ASN A 230 -6.34 16.45 -15.55
CA ASN A 230 -7.45 15.65 -16.06
C ASN A 230 -7.11 14.15 -16.20
N GLN A 231 -5.84 13.78 -16.26
CA GLN A 231 -5.40 12.38 -16.21
C GLN A 231 -5.49 11.77 -14.80
N VAL A 232 -5.44 12.58 -13.74
CA VAL A 232 -5.50 12.11 -12.34
C VAL A 232 -6.93 12.13 -11.80
N LYS A 233 -7.75 13.09 -12.21
CA LYS A 233 -9.14 13.28 -11.72
C LYS A 233 -10.01 12.02 -11.77
N PRO A 234 -9.96 11.16 -12.79
CA PRO A 234 -10.79 9.93 -12.84
C PRO A 234 -10.54 8.99 -11.65
N MET A 235 -9.27 8.84 -11.25
CA MET A 235 -8.91 8.00 -10.11
C MET A 235 -9.41 8.60 -8.80
N LEU A 236 -9.22 9.91 -8.58
CA LEU A 236 -9.74 10.58 -7.39
C LEU A 236 -11.27 10.51 -7.30
N ALA A 237 -11.97 10.73 -8.42
CA ALA A 237 -13.43 10.62 -8.46
C ALA A 237 -13.92 9.20 -8.14
N LEU A 238 -13.25 8.17 -8.66
CA LEU A 238 -13.56 6.76 -8.36
C LEU A 238 -13.40 6.47 -6.86
N TYR A 239 -12.27 6.88 -6.27
CA TYR A 239 -11.97 6.55 -4.88
C TYR A 239 -12.83 7.34 -3.91
N ILE A 240 -12.97 8.65 -4.10
CA ILE A 240 -13.78 9.52 -3.23
C ILE A 240 -15.28 9.21 -3.40
N GLY A 241 -15.73 8.96 -4.64
CA GLY A 241 -17.14 8.73 -4.96
C GLY A 241 -17.59 7.28 -4.84
N GLY A 242 -16.78 6.31 -5.26
CA GLY A 242 -17.21 4.94 -5.52
C GLY A 242 -16.60 3.83 -4.67
N MET A 243 -15.49 4.06 -3.95
CA MET A 243 -14.79 3.00 -3.21
C MET A 243 -15.31 2.78 -1.79
N GLY A 244 -16.57 3.09 -1.53
CA GLY A 244 -17.26 2.85 -0.27
C GLY A 244 -18.70 3.37 -0.30
N ALA A 245 -19.54 2.84 0.61
CA ALA A 245 -20.88 3.38 0.82
C ALA A 245 -20.81 4.74 1.52
N ARG A 246 -21.89 5.54 1.42
CA ARG A 246 -22.00 6.80 2.19
C ARG A 246 -21.75 6.56 3.68
N GLY A 247 -20.91 7.39 4.29
CA GLY A 247 -20.49 7.28 5.69
C GLY A 247 -19.56 6.10 5.99
N LYS A 248 -19.05 5.41 4.95
CA LYS A 248 -18.11 4.28 5.07
C LYS A 248 -17.06 4.31 3.95
N ASN A 249 -16.66 5.49 3.50
CA ASN A 249 -15.63 5.66 2.48
C ASN A 249 -14.43 6.41 3.06
N PHE A 250 -13.35 5.69 3.32
CA PHE A 250 -12.14 6.25 3.91
C PHE A 250 -11.45 7.30 3.02
N TYR A 251 -11.63 7.25 1.71
CA TYR A 251 -11.05 8.22 0.78
C TYR A 251 -11.85 9.53 0.76
N PHE A 252 -13.17 9.44 0.92
CA PHE A 252 -14.02 10.59 1.18
C PHE A 252 -13.60 11.31 2.47
N ASP A 253 -13.48 10.54 3.57
CA ASP A 253 -13.05 11.08 4.86
C ASP A 253 -11.63 11.69 4.78
N LEU A 254 -10.76 11.13 3.93
CA LEU A 254 -9.42 11.67 3.71
C LEU A 254 -9.46 13.02 3.00
N ALA A 255 -10.26 13.14 1.94
CA ALA A 255 -10.44 14.41 1.23
C ALA A 255 -11.00 15.51 2.16
N CYS A 256 -11.95 15.15 3.04
CA CYS A 256 -12.47 16.06 4.08
C CYS A 256 -11.36 16.51 5.05
N ARG A 257 -10.49 15.61 5.49
CA ARG A 257 -9.34 15.95 6.35
C ARG A 257 -8.33 16.88 5.69
N TYR A 258 -8.28 16.89 4.35
CA TYR A 258 -7.49 17.84 3.58
C TYR A 258 -8.18 19.19 3.35
N GLY A 259 -9.39 19.36 3.85
CA GLY A 259 -10.17 20.61 3.69
C GLY A 259 -11.04 20.67 2.43
N PHE A 260 -11.24 19.53 1.74
CA PHE A 260 -12.04 19.45 0.50
C PHE A 260 -13.42 18.81 0.73
N GLU A 261 -14.07 19.08 1.86
CA GLU A 261 -15.36 18.45 2.21
C GLU A 261 -16.45 18.74 1.19
N GLU A 262 -16.62 20.01 0.77
CA GLU A 262 -17.64 20.39 -0.22
C GLU A 262 -17.44 19.68 -1.56
N ALA A 263 -16.19 19.58 -2.01
CA ALA A 263 -15.86 18.85 -3.23
C ALA A 263 -16.10 17.35 -3.07
N ALA A 264 -15.71 16.76 -1.94
CA ALA A 264 -15.90 15.34 -1.66
C ALA A 264 -17.39 14.94 -1.66
N VAL A 265 -18.26 15.78 -1.06
CA VAL A 265 -19.72 15.58 -1.09
C VAL A 265 -20.23 15.60 -2.52
N LYS A 266 -19.88 16.64 -3.30
CA LYS A 266 -20.32 16.76 -4.70
C LYS A 266 -19.84 15.59 -5.56
N ILE A 267 -18.57 15.18 -5.42
CA ILE A 267 -17.99 14.05 -6.14
C ILE A 267 -18.76 12.76 -5.82
N GLN A 268 -19.00 12.50 -4.53
CA GLN A 268 -19.70 11.27 -4.10
C GLN A 268 -21.17 11.26 -4.57
N ASP A 269 -21.87 12.39 -4.49
CA ASP A 269 -23.24 12.50 -4.95
C ASP A 269 -23.38 12.20 -6.43
N LEU A 270 -22.57 12.83 -7.27
CA LEU A 270 -22.55 12.62 -8.71
C LEU A 270 -22.13 11.19 -9.07
N TYR A 271 -21.08 10.68 -8.43
CA TYR A 271 -20.57 9.34 -8.73
C TYR A 271 -21.61 8.25 -8.41
N LEU A 272 -22.28 8.33 -7.26
CA LEU A 272 -23.32 7.37 -6.85
C LEU A 272 -24.62 7.53 -7.64
N ALA A 273 -24.88 8.71 -8.21
CA ALA A 273 -25.98 8.92 -9.16
C ALA A 273 -25.70 8.29 -10.54
N GLY A 274 -24.45 7.92 -10.82
CA GLY A 274 -24.02 7.38 -12.10
C GLY A 274 -23.37 8.41 -13.04
N ASP A 275 -23.35 9.68 -12.64
CA ASP A 275 -22.82 10.82 -13.41
C ASP A 275 -21.29 10.91 -13.25
N LYS A 276 -20.60 9.84 -13.64
CA LYS A 276 -19.15 9.69 -13.42
C LYS A 276 -18.32 10.78 -14.11
N GLY A 277 -18.74 11.25 -15.27
CA GLY A 277 -18.09 12.35 -15.99
C GLY A 277 -18.14 13.65 -15.20
N GLU A 278 -19.32 14.02 -14.68
CA GLU A 278 -19.50 15.20 -13.84
C GLU A 278 -18.77 15.07 -12.50
N ALA A 279 -18.72 13.84 -11.93
CA ALA A 279 -17.93 13.56 -10.73
C ALA A 279 -16.43 13.82 -10.94
N MET A 280 -15.88 13.44 -12.10
CA MET A 280 -14.49 13.74 -12.46
C MET A 280 -14.26 15.25 -12.59
N MET A 281 -15.18 15.96 -13.24
CA MET A 281 -15.09 17.43 -13.37
C MET A 281 -15.25 18.18 -12.06
N ALA A 282 -15.90 17.56 -11.06
CA ALA A 282 -16.05 18.11 -9.72
C ALA A 282 -14.78 17.99 -8.85
N VAL A 283 -13.75 17.24 -9.29
CA VAL A 283 -12.46 17.13 -8.58
C VAL A 283 -11.69 18.45 -8.76
N PRO A 284 -11.40 19.21 -7.68
CA PRO A 284 -10.63 20.45 -7.79
C PRO A 284 -9.19 20.20 -8.23
N ASN A 285 -8.64 21.11 -9.02
CA ASN A 285 -7.23 21.07 -9.41
C ASN A 285 -6.29 21.13 -8.20
N GLU A 286 -6.68 21.89 -7.17
CA GLU A 286 -5.94 21.99 -5.92
C GLU A 286 -5.83 20.65 -5.19
N LEU A 287 -6.88 19.83 -5.20
CA LEU A 287 -6.83 18.48 -4.62
C LEU A 287 -5.91 17.55 -5.41
N VAL A 288 -5.92 17.66 -6.74
CA VAL A 288 -4.97 16.91 -7.58
C VAL A 288 -3.54 17.31 -7.25
N ASP A 289 -3.28 18.61 -7.13
CA ASP A 289 -1.95 19.16 -6.86
C ASP A 289 -1.43 18.84 -5.45
N GLU A 290 -2.33 18.56 -4.51
CA GLU A 290 -1.95 18.07 -3.17
C GLU A 290 -1.39 16.65 -3.18
N VAL A 291 -1.88 15.78 -4.07
CA VAL A 291 -1.62 14.33 -4.01
C VAL A 291 -0.87 13.78 -5.23
N ALA A 292 -0.49 14.63 -6.19
CA ALA A 292 0.16 14.25 -7.43
C ALA A 292 1.25 15.25 -7.85
N LEU A 293 2.09 14.84 -8.78
CA LEU A 293 3.12 15.65 -9.43
C LEU A 293 2.75 15.81 -10.90
N CYS A 294 2.16 16.95 -11.28
CA CYS A 294 1.64 17.21 -12.60
C CYS A 294 2.29 18.43 -13.23
N GLY A 295 2.45 18.43 -14.55
CA GLY A 295 2.89 19.58 -15.36
C GLY A 295 4.21 19.36 -16.08
N SER A 296 4.86 20.47 -16.47
CA SER A 296 6.18 20.43 -17.09
C SER A 296 7.26 19.87 -16.16
N ARG A 297 8.40 19.49 -16.72
CA ARG A 297 9.56 19.01 -15.95
C ARG A 297 9.96 20.00 -14.84
N GLU A 298 10.00 21.28 -15.16
CA GLU A 298 10.38 22.34 -14.23
C GLU A 298 9.38 22.42 -13.07
N ARG A 299 8.09 22.39 -13.37
CA ARG A 299 7.05 22.39 -12.34
C ARG A 299 7.13 21.17 -11.43
N ILE A 300 7.30 19.98 -11.99
CA ILE A 300 7.48 18.74 -11.23
C ILE A 300 8.71 18.85 -10.32
N LYS A 301 9.83 19.37 -10.82
CA LYS A 301 11.06 19.61 -10.03
C LYS A 301 10.81 20.54 -8.86
N ASP A 302 10.08 21.63 -9.07
CA ASP A 302 9.76 22.60 -8.02
C ASP A 302 8.82 21.99 -6.98
N ARG A 303 7.76 21.31 -7.44
CA ARG A 303 6.81 20.61 -6.56
C ARG A 303 7.46 19.50 -5.74
N LEU A 304 8.45 18.79 -6.28
CA LEU A 304 9.21 17.77 -5.57
C LEU A 304 9.88 18.29 -4.28
N GLN A 305 10.17 19.59 -4.17
CA GLN A 305 10.77 20.16 -2.96
C GLN A 305 9.81 20.03 -1.75
N ILE A 306 8.49 20.14 -1.97
CA ILE A 306 7.48 19.97 -0.91
C ILE A 306 7.51 18.53 -0.40
N TRP A 307 7.61 17.55 -1.33
CA TRP A 307 7.71 16.13 -1.00
C TRP A 307 9.02 15.79 -0.28
N LYS A 308 10.15 16.33 -0.74
CA LYS A 308 11.47 16.15 -0.11
C LYS A 308 11.55 16.74 1.31
N ASN A 309 10.77 17.78 1.58
CA ASN A 309 10.70 18.41 2.91
C ASN A 309 9.68 17.75 3.84
N SER A 310 8.93 16.77 3.36
CA SER A 310 7.99 15.96 4.15
C SER A 310 8.70 14.74 4.76
N PRO A 311 8.06 14.01 5.68
CA PRO A 311 8.68 12.84 6.32
C PRO A 311 8.69 11.57 5.44
N ILE A 312 8.37 11.67 4.16
CA ILE A 312 8.43 10.51 3.27
C ILE A 312 9.89 10.07 3.06
N THR A 313 10.09 8.77 2.96
CA THR A 313 11.40 8.15 2.73
C THR A 313 11.51 7.56 1.33
N THR A 314 10.41 7.13 0.77
CA THR A 314 10.33 6.49 -0.55
C THR A 314 9.16 7.08 -1.33
N LEU A 315 9.38 7.46 -2.58
CA LEU A 315 8.34 7.95 -3.49
C LEU A 315 8.05 6.88 -4.54
N ASN A 316 6.88 6.23 -4.46
CA ASN A 316 6.46 5.24 -5.44
C ASN A 316 5.71 5.93 -6.59
N ILE A 317 6.15 5.68 -7.81
CA ILE A 317 5.52 6.23 -9.02
C ILE A 317 4.99 5.12 -9.93
N PRO A 318 3.88 5.33 -10.66
CA PRO A 318 3.41 4.36 -11.65
C PRO A 318 4.43 4.13 -12.77
N ALA A 319 4.71 2.87 -13.10
CA ALA A 319 5.62 2.47 -14.18
C ALA A 319 4.86 2.43 -15.54
N LEU A 320 4.33 3.57 -15.97
CA LEU A 320 3.51 3.68 -17.18
C LEU A 320 4.24 4.36 -18.36
N ASP A 321 5.23 5.21 -18.08
CA ASP A 321 6.01 5.94 -19.08
C ASP A 321 7.49 5.91 -18.72
N ILE A 322 8.31 5.40 -19.64
CA ILE A 322 9.77 5.31 -19.45
C ILE A 322 10.42 6.70 -19.36
N ASN A 323 9.86 7.72 -20.02
CA ASN A 323 10.40 9.08 -19.95
C ASN A 323 10.16 9.69 -18.56
N VAL A 324 9.01 9.42 -17.96
CA VAL A 324 8.73 9.81 -16.56
C VAL A 324 9.70 9.10 -15.61
N VAL A 325 9.92 7.80 -15.78
CA VAL A 325 10.86 7.04 -14.95
C VAL A 325 12.28 7.60 -15.06
N ARG A 326 12.77 7.91 -16.28
CA ARG A 326 14.09 8.53 -16.49
C ARG A 326 14.17 9.92 -15.88
N MET A 327 13.18 10.76 -16.12
CA MET A 327 13.12 12.12 -15.58
C MET A 327 13.14 12.10 -14.04
N MET A 328 12.33 11.23 -13.42
CA MET A 328 12.27 11.14 -11.96
C MET A 328 13.57 10.61 -11.36
N ALA A 329 14.25 9.67 -12.01
CA ALA A 329 15.58 9.25 -11.60
C ALA A 329 16.58 10.41 -11.58
N GLU A 330 16.62 11.23 -12.63
CA GLU A 330 17.48 12.41 -12.70
C GLU A 330 17.16 13.48 -11.63
N LEU A 331 15.91 13.57 -11.17
CA LEU A 331 15.48 14.57 -10.20
C LEU A 331 15.63 14.12 -8.75
N VAL A 332 15.69 12.79 -8.50
CA VAL A 332 15.60 12.23 -7.15
C VAL A 332 16.82 11.38 -6.77
N LEU A 333 17.32 10.56 -7.69
CA LEU A 333 18.47 9.64 -7.48
C LEU A 333 19.78 10.29 -7.87
#